data_ec21df262837ce12d65998ea3265b22b
#
_entry.id   ec21df262837ce12d65998ea3265b22b
#
_cell.length_a   1.000
_cell.length_b   1.000
_cell.length_c   1.000
_cell.angle_alpha   90.00
_cell.angle_beta   90.00
_cell.angle_gamma   90.00
#
_symmetry.space_group_name_H-M   'P 1'
#
loop_
_entity.id
_entity.type
_entity.pdbx_description
1 polymer ?
#
loop_
_entity_poly.entity_id
_entity_poly.type
_entity_poly.pdbx_seq_one_letter_code
_entity_poly.pdbx_strand_id
1 'polypeptide(L)'
;MARPGDEHRGAECGARGGGWGGRDIEPGRTGELMKIGIIGAGNIGGNLTRRLTALGHEVSVANSRGPETLAALAEETGATPVTVARAARGAEIVVVTIPFKKVPDLPAGLFDEAAEGFAVIDTGNYYPRERDGRIAGVEDEGLTESRWTERHLGHPVIKAFNGTYAQDILDRHRPAGAADRMALPVAGDDAAAKKTVRALIEELGFDTVDAGGLDESWRQQPNTPVYGLREGVDAVTKALTEASPTRPEAFRG
;
A
#
# COMPACT_ATOMS: atom_id res chain seq x y z
N MET A 1 5.44 68.04 -49.13
CA MET A 1 5.30 68.89 -47.94
C MET A 1 5.03 68.05 -46.71
N ALA A 2 6.02 68.05 -45.85
CA ALA A 2 5.98 68.11 -44.39
C ALA A 2 5.16 66.99 -43.70
N ARG A 3 5.79 66.10 -43.00
CA ARG A 3 6.48 66.03 -41.68
C ARG A 3 5.50 65.71 -40.55
N PRO A 4 5.99 65.26 -39.46
CA PRO A 4 6.38 63.91 -38.93
C PRO A 4 5.90 63.75 -37.47
N GLY A 5 6.34 62.67 -36.80
CA GLY A 5 6.40 62.56 -35.32
C GLY A 5 5.24 61.72 -34.77
N ASP A 6 5.36 60.88 -33.80
CA ASP A 6 6.28 60.84 -32.66
C ASP A 6 6.40 59.44 -32.12
N GLU A 7 7.57 59.13 -31.65
CA GLU A 7 7.94 57.99 -30.88
C GLU A 7 7.32 58.09 -29.46
N HIS A 8 6.70 57.01 -28.98
CA HIS A 8 6.64 56.80 -27.52
C HIS A 8 7.10 55.37 -27.18
N ARG A 9 8.26 55.31 -26.56
CA ARG A 9 8.81 54.18 -25.87
C ARG A 9 7.89 53.82 -24.69
N GLY A 10 7.38 52.61 -24.68
CA GLY A 10 6.76 52.00 -23.54
C GLY A 10 7.64 50.90 -22.96
N ALA A 11 8.01 51.04 -21.70
CA ALA A 11 8.90 50.19 -20.95
C ALA A 11 8.41 48.75 -20.85
N GLU A 12 9.27 47.79 -21.20
CA GLU A 12 9.07 46.38 -20.92
C GLU A 12 9.23 46.10 -19.44
N CYS A 13 8.14 45.72 -18.80
CA CYS A 13 8.13 45.19 -17.45
C CYS A 13 8.36 43.67 -17.55
N GLY A 14 9.58 43.23 -17.26
CA GLY A 14 9.94 41.80 -17.24
C GLY A 14 9.22 41.02 -16.12
N ALA A 15 8.22 40.25 -16.49
CA ALA A 15 7.66 39.25 -15.65
C ALA A 15 8.55 37.99 -15.66
N ARG A 16 9.29 37.79 -14.58
CA ARG A 16 9.99 36.52 -14.33
C ARG A 16 8.97 35.44 -14.03
N GLY A 17 8.59 34.67 -15.03
CA GLY A 17 7.82 33.43 -14.86
C GLY A 17 8.71 32.38 -14.22
N GLY A 18 8.46 32.09 -12.96
CA GLY A 18 8.99 30.91 -12.31
C GLY A 18 8.40 29.67 -13.00
N GLY A 19 9.24 28.97 -13.76
CA GLY A 19 8.88 27.69 -14.38
C GLY A 19 8.62 26.64 -13.29
N TRP A 20 7.37 26.30 -13.09
CA TRP A 20 7.00 25.04 -12.48
C TRP A 20 7.35 23.95 -13.50
N GLY A 21 8.39 23.17 -13.19
CA GLY A 21 8.72 21.99 -13.97
C GLY A 21 7.53 21.03 -13.93
N GLY A 22 6.75 21.03 -15.01
CA GLY A 22 5.74 20.01 -15.24
C GLY A 22 6.46 18.67 -15.32
N ARG A 23 6.20 17.79 -14.33
CA ARG A 23 6.54 16.38 -14.46
C ARG A 23 5.62 15.82 -15.52
N ASP A 24 6.20 15.26 -16.57
CA ASP A 24 5.46 14.55 -17.60
C ASP A 24 4.68 13.40 -16.93
N ILE A 25 3.37 13.55 -16.83
CA ILE A 25 2.47 12.53 -16.32
C ILE A 25 2.37 11.46 -17.41
N GLU A 26 2.79 10.24 -17.11
CA GLU A 26 2.68 9.13 -18.05
C GLU A 26 1.23 8.98 -18.56
N PRO A 27 1.04 8.78 -19.88
CA PRO A 27 -0.29 8.59 -20.45
C PRO A 27 -0.85 7.21 -20.03
N GLY A 28 -1.87 7.21 -19.19
CA GLY A 28 -2.54 5.98 -18.71
C GLY A 28 -3.17 6.11 -17.32
N ARG A 29 -2.99 7.24 -16.66
CA ARG A 29 -3.47 7.46 -15.30
C ARG A 29 -4.96 7.73 -15.26
N THR A 30 -5.73 6.89 -14.54
CA THR A 30 -7.18 7.01 -14.33
C THR A 30 -7.56 7.36 -12.88
N GLY A 31 -6.60 7.44 -11.94
CA GLY A 31 -6.85 7.64 -10.50
C GLY A 31 -6.60 9.07 -10.02
N GLU A 32 -7.38 9.51 -9.02
CA GLU A 32 -7.12 10.71 -8.25
C GLU A 32 -5.83 10.55 -7.42
N LEU A 33 -5.09 11.66 -7.20
CA LEU A 33 -3.92 11.67 -6.32
C LEU A 33 -4.38 11.50 -4.88
N MET A 34 -3.91 10.46 -4.23
CA MET A 34 -4.24 10.14 -2.83
C MET A 34 -3.07 10.47 -1.91
N LYS A 35 -3.41 10.72 -0.64
CA LYS A 35 -2.46 10.72 0.47
C LYS A 35 -2.39 9.32 1.05
N ILE A 36 -1.19 8.74 1.08
CA ILE A 36 -0.97 7.37 1.53
C ILE A 36 0.07 7.35 2.63
N GLY A 37 -0.30 6.74 3.76
CA GLY A 37 0.62 6.51 4.88
C GLY A 37 1.18 5.10 4.84
N ILE A 38 2.51 4.94 4.93
CA ILE A 38 3.16 3.62 4.98
C ILE A 38 3.85 3.45 6.33
N ILE A 39 3.41 2.47 7.11
CA ILE A 39 3.98 2.11 8.40
C ILE A 39 4.80 0.83 8.22
N GLY A 40 6.11 1.00 8.18
CA GLY A 40 7.08 -0.04 7.87
C GLY A 40 7.76 0.17 6.53
N ALA A 41 9.04 0.55 6.54
CA ALA A 41 9.85 0.79 5.36
C ALA A 41 10.79 -0.40 5.06
N GLY A 42 10.29 -1.63 5.25
CA GLY A 42 10.97 -2.85 4.85
C GLY A 42 10.86 -3.09 3.33
N ASN A 43 11.09 -4.35 2.91
CA ASN A 43 11.08 -4.68 1.48
C ASN A 43 9.74 -4.36 0.80
N ILE A 44 8.61 -4.73 1.40
CA ILE A 44 7.27 -4.44 0.85
C ILE A 44 7.00 -2.93 0.91
N GLY A 45 7.09 -2.31 2.09
CA GLY A 45 6.75 -0.90 2.26
C GLY A 45 7.68 0.03 1.48
N GLY A 46 8.97 -0.25 1.40
CA GLY A 46 9.91 0.51 0.58
C GLY A 46 9.57 0.45 -0.92
N ASN A 47 9.20 -0.73 -1.43
CA ASN A 47 8.84 -0.89 -2.84
C ASN A 47 7.45 -0.30 -3.15
N LEU A 48 6.49 -0.39 -2.23
CA LEU A 48 5.22 0.34 -2.34
C LEU A 48 5.47 1.86 -2.34
N THR A 49 6.36 2.38 -1.47
CA THR A 49 6.75 3.79 -1.48
C THR A 49 7.25 4.21 -2.86
N ARG A 50 8.21 3.46 -3.45
CA ARG A 50 8.75 3.74 -4.80
C ARG A 50 7.68 3.80 -5.88
N ARG A 51 6.81 2.78 -5.90
CA ARG A 51 5.76 2.68 -6.93
C ARG A 51 4.70 3.76 -6.77
N LEU A 52 4.23 3.99 -5.56
CA LEU A 52 3.16 4.96 -5.29
C LEU A 52 3.62 6.39 -5.55
N THR A 53 4.85 6.75 -5.16
CA THR A 53 5.41 8.08 -5.50
C THR A 53 5.66 8.24 -7.00
N ALA A 54 6.11 7.18 -7.71
CA ALA A 54 6.25 7.20 -9.17
C ALA A 54 4.90 7.39 -9.88
N LEU A 55 3.80 6.91 -9.30
CA LEU A 55 2.44 7.19 -9.76
C LEU A 55 1.94 8.59 -9.34
N GLY A 56 2.73 9.34 -8.56
CA GLY A 56 2.48 10.73 -8.16
C GLY A 56 1.64 10.89 -6.90
N HIS A 57 1.32 9.82 -6.16
CA HIS A 57 0.66 9.92 -4.87
C HIS A 57 1.54 10.66 -3.85
N GLU A 58 0.90 11.33 -2.88
CA GLU A 58 1.57 11.91 -1.72
C GLU A 58 1.82 10.82 -0.68
N VAL A 59 3.06 10.37 -0.52
CA VAL A 59 3.39 9.26 0.37
C VAL A 59 4.13 9.74 1.61
N SER A 60 3.57 9.46 2.79
CA SER A 60 4.24 9.54 4.08
C SER A 60 4.75 8.16 4.48
N VAL A 61 6.03 8.05 4.84
CA VAL A 61 6.64 6.75 5.20
C VAL A 61 7.27 6.80 6.58
N ALA A 62 7.02 5.77 7.39
CA ALA A 62 7.51 5.65 8.75
C ALA A 62 8.12 4.28 9.02
N ASN A 63 9.06 4.25 9.98
CA ASN A 63 9.55 3.03 10.59
C ASN A 63 9.76 3.21 12.10
N SER A 64 10.12 2.15 12.81
CA SER A 64 10.33 2.17 14.26
C SER A 64 11.64 2.87 14.70
N ARG A 65 12.54 3.20 13.76
CA ARG A 65 13.87 3.77 14.04
C ARG A 65 13.92 5.29 13.90
N GLY A 66 12.84 5.89 13.41
CA GLY A 66 12.73 7.33 13.20
C GLY A 66 12.92 7.78 11.75
N PRO A 67 12.37 8.96 11.40
CA PRO A 67 12.35 9.49 10.05
C PRO A 67 13.74 9.75 9.47
N GLU A 68 14.73 10.05 10.29
CA GLU A 68 16.13 10.28 9.88
C GLU A 68 16.75 9.06 9.20
N THR A 69 16.31 7.85 9.56
CA THR A 69 16.80 6.60 8.94
C THR A 69 16.20 6.35 7.55
N LEU A 70 15.25 7.17 7.14
CA LEU A 70 14.53 7.08 5.86
C LEU A 70 14.99 8.14 4.85
N ALA A 71 16.05 8.93 5.17
CA ALA A 71 16.54 10.01 4.32
C ALA A 71 16.87 9.55 2.89
N ALA A 72 17.55 8.41 2.74
CA ALA A 72 17.88 7.89 1.41
C ALA A 72 16.65 7.49 0.60
N LEU A 73 15.64 6.88 1.21
CA LEU A 73 14.39 6.54 0.55
C LEU A 73 13.60 7.81 0.16
N ALA A 74 13.61 8.82 1.03
CA ALA A 74 12.97 10.10 0.76
C ALA A 74 13.65 10.86 -0.41
N GLU A 75 14.98 10.86 -0.44
CA GLU A 75 15.75 11.47 -1.54
C GLU A 75 15.50 10.75 -2.87
N GLU A 76 15.45 9.43 -2.85
CA GLU A 76 15.19 8.59 -4.03
C GLU A 76 13.78 8.82 -4.59
N THR A 77 12.76 8.93 -3.71
CA THR A 77 11.35 8.81 -4.11
C THR A 77 10.56 10.11 -4.02
N GLY A 78 11.01 11.07 -3.22
CA GLY A 78 10.22 12.24 -2.85
C GLY A 78 9.15 11.98 -1.79
N ALA A 79 9.11 10.77 -1.18
CA ALA A 79 8.22 10.49 -0.06
C ALA A 79 8.62 11.30 1.18
N THR A 80 7.66 11.60 2.03
CA THR A 80 7.89 12.35 3.27
C THR A 80 8.17 11.39 4.44
N PRO A 81 9.38 11.35 5.00
CA PRO A 81 9.66 10.56 6.18
C PRO A 81 9.01 11.19 7.42
N VAL A 82 8.27 10.38 8.16
CA VAL A 82 7.53 10.83 9.35
C VAL A 82 7.71 9.84 10.51
N THR A 83 7.30 10.23 11.71
CA THR A 83 7.16 9.28 12.83
C THR A 83 5.96 8.36 12.60
N VAL A 84 5.95 7.16 13.21
CA VAL A 84 4.82 6.22 13.13
C VAL A 84 3.50 6.90 13.52
N ALA A 85 3.48 7.70 14.59
CA ALA A 85 2.29 8.42 15.04
C ALA A 85 1.74 9.44 14.03
N ARG A 86 2.52 9.83 13.04
CA ARG A 86 2.12 10.79 12.00
C ARG A 86 1.86 10.18 10.63
N ALA A 87 2.12 8.88 10.48
CA ALA A 87 2.04 8.21 9.19
C ALA A 87 0.61 8.22 8.60
N ALA A 88 -0.41 8.17 9.46
CA ALA A 88 -1.81 8.16 9.03
C ALA A 88 -2.41 9.56 8.85
N ARG A 89 -1.67 10.65 9.13
CA ARG A 89 -2.22 12.00 9.13
C ARG A 89 -2.73 12.44 7.75
N GLY A 90 -4.04 12.64 7.65
CA GLY A 90 -4.72 13.01 6.40
C GLY A 90 -4.65 11.93 5.32
N ALA A 91 -4.21 10.71 5.66
CA ALA A 91 -4.10 9.61 4.71
C ALA A 91 -5.48 9.04 4.37
N GLU A 92 -5.71 8.78 3.10
CA GLU A 92 -6.89 8.09 2.57
C GLU A 92 -6.67 6.56 2.54
N ILE A 93 -5.40 6.15 2.51
CA ILE A 93 -4.99 4.75 2.66
C ILE A 93 -3.80 4.70 3.62
N VAL A 94 -3.86 3.78 4.57
CA VAL A 94 -2.74 3.47 5.46
C VAL A 94 -2.30 2.03 5.24
N VAL A 95 -1.03 1.82 4.90
CA VAL A 95 -0.45 0.49 4.71
C VAL A 95 0.34 0.10 5.96
N VAL A 96 -0.09 -0.96 6.64
CA VAL A 96 0.61 -1.56 7.77
C VAL A 96 1.45 -2.73 7.26
N THR A 97 2.77 -2.52 7.21
CA THR A 97 3.74 -3.50 6.66
C THR A 97 4.93 -3.68 7.60
N ILE A 98 4.62 -4.10 8.83
CA ILE A 98 5.57 -4.38 9.91
C ILE A 98 5.53 -5.86 10.31
N PRO A 99 6.54 -6.38 11.05
CA PRO A 99 6.47 -7.72 11.62
C PRO A 99 5.18 -7.93 12.43
N PHE A 100 4.51 -9.04 12.21
CA PHE A 100 3.18 -9.33 12.75
C PHE A 100 3.10 -9.12 14.26
N LYS A 101 4.05 -9.67 15.03
CA LYS A 101 4.13 -9.50 16.49
C LYS A 101 4.30 -8.06 16.97
N LYS A 102 4.58 -7.12 16.05
CA LYS A 102 4.79 -5.69 16.37
C LYS A 102 3.54 -4.84 16.20
N VAL A 103 2.44 -5.42 15.71
CA VAL A 103 1.17 -4.70 15.58
C VAL A 103 0.67 -4.13 16.91
N PRO A 104 0.72 -4.86 18.04
CA PRO A 104 0.33 -4.32 19.34
C PRO A 104 1.19 -3.18 19.87
N ASP A 105 2.40 -2.99 19.33
CA ASP A 105 3.32 -1.92 19.74
C ASP A 105 2.99 -0.57 19.04
N LEU A 106 2.05 -0.57 18.10
CA LEU A 106 1.62 0.66 17.41
C LEU A 106 0.92 1.61 18.40
N PRO A 107 1.12 2.93 18.27
CA PRO A 107 0.56 3.88 19.21
C PRO A 107 -0.98 3.90 19.17
N ALA A 108 -1.60 4.04 20.33
CA ALA A 108 -3.03 4.34 20.41
C ALA A 108 -3.33 5.66 19.67
N GLY A 109 -4.53 5.77 19.08
CA GLY A 109 -4.91 6.96 18.32
C GLY A 109 -4.16 7.14 16.99
N LEU A 110 -3.51 6.07 16.50
CA LEU A 110 -2.75 6.09 15.24
C LEU A 110 -3.54 6.67 14.07
N PHE A 111 -4.84 6.46 14.05
CA PHE A 111 -5.74 6.84 12.96
C PHE A 111 -6.58 8.09 13.22
N ASP A 112 -6.43 8.75 14.39
CA ASP A 112 -7.28 9.88 14.78
C ASP A 112 -7.22 11.07 13.81
N GLU A 113 -6.11 11.22 13.08
CA GLU A 113 -5.92 12.29 12.10
C GLU A 113 -5.98 11.77 10.64
N ALA A 114 -6.45 10.54 10.39
CA ALA A 114 -6.67 10.03 9.04
C ALA A 114 -7.86 10.71 8.34
N ALA A 115 -7.95 10.61 7.03
CA ALA A 115 -9.08 11.13 6.28
C ALA A 115 -10.38 10.38 6.64
N GLU A 116 -11.53 11.02 6.49
CA GLU A 116 -12.81 10.33 6.66
C GLU A 116 -12.95 9.19 5.64
N GLY A 117 -13.36 8.01 6.10
CA GLY A 117 -13.54 6.84 5.23
C GLY A 117 -12.25 6.21 4.71
N PHE A 118 -11.10 6.50 5.34
CA PHE A 118 -9.81 5.90 4.95
C PHE A 118 -9.81 4.38 5.04
N ALA A 119 -8.95 3.74 4.24
CA ALA A 119 -8.75 2.30 4.26
C ALA A 119 -7.43 1.92 4.92
N VAL A 120 -7.41 0.82 5.67
CA VAL A 120 -6.18 0.24 6.22
C VAL A 120 -5.85 -1.06 5.48
N ILE A 121 -4.66 -1.15 4.89
CA ILE A 121 -4.13 -2.36 4.27
C ILE A 121 -3.24 -3.10 5.27
N ASP A 122 -3.61 -4.35 5.57
CA ASP A 122 -2.76 -5.28 6.32
C ASP A 122 -1.99 -6.19 5.35
N THR A 123 -0.67 -6.05 5.34
CA THR A 123 0.23 -6.90 4.55
C THR A 123 0.88 -7.99 5.41
N GLY A 124 0.47 -8.12 6.68
CA GLY A 124 1.09 -8.97 7.67
C GLY A 124 1.01 -10.46 7.35
N ASN A 125 2.00 -11.20 7.81
CA ASN A 125 2.02 -12.66 7.83
C ASN A 125 2.54 -13.13 9.19
N TYR A 126 1.96 -14.19 9.71
CA TYR A 126 2.36 -14.83 10.95
C TYR A 126 3.36 -15.95 10.68
N TYR A 127 4.56 -15.81 11.22
CA TYR A 127 5.63 -16.80 11.13
C TYR A 127 6.08 -17.21 12.54
N PRO A 128 5.39 -18.17 13.18
CA PRO A 128 5.60 -18.49 14.60
C PRO A 128 7.02 -18.98 14.91
N ARG A 129 7.59 -19.80 14.04
CA ARG A 129 8.91 -20.42 14.28
C ARG A 129 10.09 -19.54 13.91
N GLU A 130 9.91 -18.69 12.89
CA GLU A 130 11.00 -17.89 12.34
C GLU A 130 11.11 -16.52 13.01
N ARG A 131 9.98 -15.90 13.41
CA ARG A 131 10.00 -14.50 13.80
C ARG A 131 9.10 -14.12 14.96
N ASP A 132 7.85 -14.59 14.96
CA ASP A 132 6.82 -13.97 15.79
C ASP A 132 6.64 -14.66 17.14
N GLY A 133 7.02 -15.94 17.26
CA GLY A 133 6.68 -16.79 18.41
C GLY A 133 5.20 -17.17 18.39
N ARG A 134 4.76 -17.88 19.43
CA ARG A 134 3.36 -18.29 19.56
C ARG A 134 2.48 -17.10 19.96
N ILE A 135 1.39 -16.91 19.22
CA ILE A 135 0.38 -15.88 19.48
C ILE A 135 -0.97 -16.54 19.77
N ALA A 136 -1.42 -16.43 21.01
CA ALA A 136 -2.64 -17.11 21.50
C ALA A 136 -3.89 -16.77 20.68
N GLY A 137 -4.08 -15.51 20.27
CA GLY A 137 -5.23 -15.11 19.45
C GLY A 137 -5.34 -15.87 18.13
N VAL A 138 -4.20 -16.22 17.52
CA VAL A 138 -4.15 -17.00 16.27
C VAL A 138 -4.22 -18.50 16.54
N GLU A 139 -3.47 -18.98 17.52
CA GLU A 139 -3.29 -20.42 17.77
C GLU A 139 -4.41 -21.05 18.60
N ASP A 140 -4.94 -20.34 19.61
CA ASP A 140 -5.92 -20.85 20.56
C ASP A 140 -7.33 -20.36 20.28
N GLU A 141 -7.48 -19.08 19.90
CA GLU A 141 -8.79 -18.50 19.62
C GLU A 141 -9.22 -18.69 18.16
N GLY A 142 -8.31 -19.14 17.27
CA GLY A 142 -8.61 -19.45 15.89
C GLY A 142 -8.87 -18.22 15.01
N LEU A 143 -8.39 -17.04 15.41
CA LEU A 143 -8.50 -15.84 14.59
C LEU A 143 -7.66 -15.98 13.31
N THR A 144 -8.16 -15.45 12.20
CA THR A 144 -7.32 -15.22 11.05
C THR A 144 -6.24 -14.18 11.40
N GLU A 145 -5.12 -14.19 10.70
CA GLU A 145 -4.04 -13.23 10.94
C GLU A 145 -4.54 -11.79 10.86
N SER A 146 -5.31 -11.45 9.83
CA SER A 146 -5.83 -10.09 9.68
C SER A 146 -6.94 -9.74 10.68
N ARG A 147 -7.71 -10.72 11.15
CA ARG A 147 -8.68 -10.47 12.24
C ARG A 147 -7.96 -10.16 13.55
N TRP A 148 -6.83 -10.82 13.81
CA TRP A 148 -5.98 -10.49 14.95
C TRP A 148 -5.37 -9.08 14.81
N THR A 149 -4.89 -8.70 13.60
CA THR A 149 -4.41 -7.35 13.30
C THR A 149 -5.50 -6.31 13.54
N GLU A 150 -6.70 -6.51 12.98
CA GLU A 150 -7.86 -5.64 13.14
C GLU A 150 -8.20 -5.38 14.62
N ARG A 151 -8.24 -6.46 15.43
CA ARG A 151 -8.50 -6.36 16.88
C ARG A 151 -7.50 -5.44 17.58
N HIS A 152 -6.22 -5.51 17.23
CA HIS A 152 -5.18 -4.71 17.88
C HIS A 152 -5.13 -3.28 17.36
N LEU A 153 -5.44 -3.05 16.11
CA LEU A 153 -5.53 -1.72 15.52
C LEU A 153 -6.81 -0.98 15.93
N GLY A 154 -7.86 -1.70 16.35
CA GLY A 154 -9.16 -1.12 16.64
C GLY A 154 -9.85 -0.49 15.43
N HIS A 155 -9.49 -0.93 14.22
CA HIS A 155 -10.00 -0.41 12.95
C HIS A 155 -10.12 -1.53 11.92
N PRO A 156 -11.18 -1.55 11.07
CA PRO A 156 -11.32 -2.51 9.98
C PRO A 156 -10.10 -2.51 9.05
N VAL A 157 -9.67 -3.69 8.63
CA VAL A 157 -8.51 -3.83 7.74
C VAL A 157 -8.87 -4.60 6.47
N ILE A 158 -8.13 -4.32 5.41
CA ILE A 158 -8.18 -5.05 4.14
C ILE A 158 -6.87 -5.82 4.00
N LYS A 159 -6.94 -7.14 3.93
CA LYS A 159 -5.75 -7.98 3.68
C LYS A 159 -5.41 -7.96 2.20
N ALA A 160 -4.20 -7.48 1.90
CA ALA A 160 -3.65 -7.47 0.55
C ALA A 160 -2.11 -7.48 0.58
N PHE A 161 -1.46 -7.79 -0.53
CA PHE A 161 0.00 -7.84 -0.72
C PHE A 161 0.76 -8.86 0.12
N ASN A 162 0.14 -9.55 1.06
CA ASN A 162 0.82 -10.45 1.99
C ASN A 162 1.51 -11.64 1.31
N GLY A 163 1.00 -12.12 0.17
CA GLY A 163 1.58 -13.20 -0.64
C GLY A 163 2.48 -12.71 -1.79
N THR A 164 2.66 -11.40 -1.94
CA THR A 164 3.44 -10.83 -3.05
C THR A 164 4.91 -10.74 -2.68
N TYR A 165 5.80 -11.18 -3.57
CA TYR A 165 7.22 -10.93 -3.38
C TYR A 165 7.50 -9.44 -3.55
N ALA A 166 8.33 -8.89 -2.67
CA ALA A 166 8.60 -7.46 -2.66
C ALA A 166 9.13 -6.94 -4.01
N GLN A 167 10.00 -7.71 -4.66
CA GLN A 167 10.58 -7.32 -5.95
C GLN A 167 9.54 -7.31 -7.08
N ASP A 168 8.50 -8.14 -7.00
CA ASP A 168 7.43 -8.18 -8.01
C ASP A 168 6.64 -6.86 -8.07
N ILE A 169 6.56 -6.12 -6.96
CA ILE A 169 5.92 -4.80 -6.92
C ILE A 169 6.61 -3.83 -7.89
N LEU A 170 7.94 -3.97 -8.07
CA LEU A 170 8.71 -3.13 -8.98
C LEU A 170 8.76 -3.69 -10.40
N ASP A 171 8.89 -5.02 -10.56
CA ASP A 171 9.29 -5.62 -11.83
C ASP A 171 8.11 -6.22 -12.61
N ARG A 172 7.02 -6.58 -11.94
CA ARG A 172 5.91 -7.33 -12.54
C ARG A 172 4.60 -6.55 -12.71
N HIS A 173 4.63 -5.24 -12.52
CA HIS A 173 3.48 -4.41 -12.89
C HIS A 173 3.26 -4.44 -14.41
N ARG A 174 2.01 -4.51 -14.85
CA ARG A 174 1.63 -4.56 -16.26
C ARG A 174 0.44 -3.64 -16.52
N PRO A 175 0.28 -3.10 -17.74
CA PRO A 175 -0.92 -2.38 -18.10
C PRO A 175 -2.17 -3.28 -18.02
N ALA A 176 -3.34 -2.67 -17.88
CA ALA A 176 -4.60 -3.38 -17.87
C ALA A 176 -4.77 -4.22 -19.16
N GLY A 177 -5.24 -5.46 -19.00
CA GLY A 177 -5.46 -6.40 -20.11
C GLY A 177 -4.22 -7.13 -20.63
N ALA A 178 -3.05 -6.91 -20.04
CA ALA A 178 -1.86 -7.68 -20.41
C ALA A 178 -2.01 -9.16 -19.99
N ALA A 179 -1.63 -10.08 -20.87
CA ALA A 179 -1.84 -11.52 -20.66
C ALA A 179 -1.01 -12.10 -19.49
N ASP A 180 0.12 -11.46 -19.14
CA ASP A 180 1.01 -11.83 -18.04
C ASP A 180 0.80 -10.97 -16.78
N ARG A 181 -0.34 -10.26 -16.70
CA ARG A 181 -0.67 -9.41 -15.54
C ARG A 181 -1.04 -10.29 -14.36
N MET A 182 -0.31 -10.13 -13.27
CA MET A 182 -0.55 -10.86 -12.03
C MET A 182 -1.82 -10.36 -11.35
N ALA A 183 -2.53 -11.26 -10.65
CA ALA A 183 -3.65 -10.93 -9.81
C ALA A 183 -3.31 -11.10 -8.32
N LEU A 184 -3.78 -10.16 -7.48
CA LEU A 184 -3.61 -10.20 -6.04
C LEU A 184 -4.95 -10.46 -5.34
N PRO A 185 -5.02 -11.37 -4.37
CA PRO A 185 -6.22 -11.59 -3.57
C PRO A 185 -6.41 -10.43 -2.57
N VAL A 186 -7.67 -10.02 -2.38
CA VAL A 186 -8.06 -8.95 -1.46
C VAL A 186 -9.22 -9.42 -0.60
N ALA A 187 -9.04 -9.46 0.72
CA ALA A 187 -10.07 -9.85 1.68
C ALA A 187 -10.36 -8.71 2.68
N GLY A 188 -11.62 -8.55 3.07
CA GLY A 188 -12.03 -7.54 4.04
C GLY A 188 -13.54 -7.39 4.07
N ASP A 189 -14.07 -6.85 5.16
CA ASP A 189 -15.52 -6.72 5.39
C ASP A 189 -16.07 -5.36 4.92
N ASP A 190 -15.27 -4.30 5.02
CA ASP A 190 -15.67 -2.98 4.52
C ASP A 190 -15.61 -2.93 3.00
N ALA A 191 -16.77 -2.90 2.37
CA ALA A 191 -16.89 -2.91 0.91
C ALA A 191 -16.33 -1.64 0.25
N ALA A 192 -16.44 -0.48 0.91
CA ALA A 192 -15.92 0.78 0.39
C ALA A 192 -14.39 0.80 0.45
N ALA A 193 -13.81 0.45 1.61
CA ALA A 193 -12.37 0.31 1.78
C ALA A 193 -11.78 -0.75 0.82
N LYS A 194 -12.45 -1.90 0.68
CA LYS A 194 -12.03 -2.95 -0.26
C LYS A 194 -12.02 -2.46 -1.70
N LYS A 195 -13.03 -1.71 -2.12
CA LYS A 195 -13.10 -1.10 -3.45
C LYS A 195 -11.93 -0.14 -3.69
N THR A 196 -11.63 0.73 -2.71
CA THR A 196 -10.53 1.69 -2.78
C THR A 196 -9.18 0.96 -2.90
N VAL A 197 -8.95 -0.07 -2.07
CA VAL A 197 -7.72 -0.87 -2.10
C VAL A 197 -7.56 -1.62 -3.43
N ARG A 198 -8.63 -2.20 -3.97
CA ARG A 198 -8.57 -2.87 -5.28
C ARG A 198 -8.23 -1.88 -6.40
N ALA A 199 -8.81 -0.69 -6.40
CA ALA A 199 -8.48 0.35 -7.37
C ALA A 199 -7.00 0.75 -7.30
N LEU A 200 -6.44 0.91 -6.10
CA LEU A 200 -5.01 1.18 -5.91
C LEU A 200 -4.13 0.04 -6.46
N ILE A 201 -4.50 -1.20 -6.22
CA ILE A 201 -3.77 -2.38 -6.73
C ILE A 201 -3.80 -2.41 -8.26
N GLU A 202 -4.94 -2.08 -8.87
CA GLU A 202 -5.10 -2.00 -10.32
C GLU A 202 -4.25 -0.87 -10.92
N GLU A 203 -4.17 0.28 -10.26
CA GLU A 203 -3.30 1.40 -10.65
C GLU A 203 -1.81 1.03 -10.51
N LEU A 204 -1.44 0.25 -9.49
CA LEU A 204 -0.09 -0.29 -9.33
C LEU A 204 0.31 -1.29 -10.43
N GLY A 205 -0.63 -1.75 -11.23
CA GLY A 205 -0.37 -2.63 -12.39
C GLY A 205 -0.64 -4.11 -12.15
N PHE A 206 -1.54 -4.44 -11.21
CA PHE A 206 -1.97 -5.80 -10.89
C PHE A 206 -3.48 -5.92 -11.03
N ASP A 207 -3.98 -7.10 -11.38
CA ASP A 207 -5.40 -7.40 -11.27
C ASP A 207 -5.76 -7.77 -9.82
N THR A 208 -7.04 -7.82 -9.50
CA THR A 208 -7.51 -8.18 -8.17
C THR A 208 -8.53 -9.31 -8.20
N VAL A 209 -8.48 -10.19 -7.20
CA VAL A 209 -9.51 -11.18 -6.93
C VAL A 209 -10.12 -10.91 -5.56
N ASP A 210 -11.45 -10.79 -5.50
CA ASP A 210 -12.14 -10.70 -4.20
C ASP A 210 -12.05 -12.05 -3.48
N ALA A 211 -11.32 -12.07 -2.38
CA ALA A 211 -11.12 -13.25 -1.55
C ALA A 211 -12.13 -13.36 -0.38
N GLY A 212 -13.21 -12.58 -0.42
CA GLY A 212 -14.28 -12.62 0.57
C GLY A 212 -14.07 -11.67 1.76
N GLY A 213 -14.70 -11.99 2.88
CA GLY A 213 -14.58 -11.26 4.13
C GLY A 213 -13.25 -11.50 4.84
N LEU A 214 -13.03 -10.77 5.93
CA LEU A 214 -11.78 -10.88 6.68
C LEU A 214 -11.62 -12.25 7.36
N ASP A 215 -12.72 -12.91 7.71
CA ASP A 215 -12.71 -14.29 8.25
C ASP A 215 -12.29 -15.32 7.21
N GLU A 216 -12.41 -15.03 5.92
CA GLU A 216 -11.91 -15.86 4.83
C GLU A 216 -10.44 -15.57 4.45
N SER A 217 -9.82 -14.55 5.06
CA SER A 217 -8.44 -14.12 4.75
C SER A 217 -7.38 -15.21 5.01
N TRP A 218 -7.73 -16.27 5.76
CA TRP A 218 -6.87 -17.44 5.94
C TRP A 218 -6.52 -18.12 4.60
N ARG A 219 -7.36 -17.97 3.56
CA ARG A 219 -7.13 -18.57 2.25
C ARG A 219 -5.87 -18.03 1.55
N GLN A 220 -5.39 -16.87 1.97
CA GLN A 220 -4.19 -16.21 1.40
C GLN A 220 -3.02 -16.13 2.39
N GLN A 221 -3.10 -16.81 3.55
CA GLN A 221 -2.02 -16.88 4.54
C GLN A 221 -0.82 -17.71 4.04
N PRO A 222 0.35 -17.61 4.68
CA PRO A 222 1.46 -18.49 4.39
C PRO A 222 1.05 -19.96 4.39
N ASN A 223 1.63 -20.75 3.46
CA ASN A 223 1.34 -22.16 3.26
C ASN A 223 -0.02 -22.49 2.60
N THR A 224 -0.68 -21.53 2.00
CA THR A 224 -1.83 -21.79 1.13
C THR A 224 -1.42 -21.78 -0.35
N PRO A 225 -2.21 -22.38 -1.26
CA PRO A 225 -1.85 -22.46 -2.68
C PRO A 225 -1.66 -21.10 -3.36
N VAL A 226 -2.34 -20.05 -2.87
CA VAL A 226 -2.23 -18.70 -3.45
C VAL A 226 -1.02 -17.92 -2.95
N TYR A 227 -0.41 -18.35 -1.82
CA TYR A 227 0.71 -17.63 -1.23
C TYR A 227 1.96 -17.73 -2.12
N GLY A 228 2.45 -16.58 -2.61
CA GLY A 228 3.58 -16.51 -3.53
C GLY A 228 3.25 -16.85 -4.99
N LEU A 229 1.97 -17.02 -5.34
CA LEU A 229 1.53 -17.30 -6.70
C LEU A 229 1.73 -16.06 -7.59
N ARG A 230 2.31 -16.25 -8.77
CA ARG A 230 2.64 -15.19 -9.74
C ARG A 230 1.81 -15.33 -11.01
N GLU A 231 0.51 -15.48 -10.87
CA GLU A 231 -0.40 -15.84 -11.96
C GLU A 231 -1.57 -14.84 -12.05
N GLY A 232 -2.36 -14.97 -13.11
CA GLY A 232 -3.54 -14.13 -13.35
C GLY A 232 -4.78 -14.57 -12.55
N VAL A 233 -5.90 -13.89 -12.81
CA VAL A 233 -7.17 -14.01 -12.07
C VAL A 233 -7.67 -15.44 -11.93
N ASP A 234 -7.67 -16.23 -13.00
CA ASP A 234 -8.23 -17.60 -13.00
C ASP A 234 -7.43 -18.53 -12.07
N ALA A 235 -6.10 -18.46 -12.12
CA ALA A 235 -5.23 -19.29 -11.29
C ALA A 235 -5.31 -18.86 -9.81
N VAL A 236 -5.37 -17.56 -9.52
CA VAL A 236 -5.56 -17.04 -8.15
C VAL A 236 -6.92 -17.46 -7.60
N THR A 237 -8.00 -17.35 -8.38
CA THR A 237 -9.35 -17.80 -7.99
C THR A 237 -9.37 -19.30 -7.67
N LYS A 238 -8.75 -20.12 -8.52
CA LYS A 238 -8.63 -21.56 -8.29
C LYS A 238 -7.86 -21.84 -7.01
N ALA A 239 -6.70 -21.23 -6.82
CA ALA A 239 -5.84 -21.41 -5.65
C ALA A 239 -6.55 -21.03 -4.33
N LEU A 240 -7.34 -19.95 -4.33
CA LEU A 240 -8.18 -19.58 -3.18
C LEU A 240 -9.23 -20.64 -2.85
N THR A 241 -9.82 -21.26 -3.88
CA THR A 241 -10.82 -22.32 -3.71
C THR A 241 -10.19 -23.62 -3.17
N GLU A 242 -8.96 -23.93 -3.58
CA GLU A 242 -8.21 -25.12 -3.16
C GLU A 242 -7.55 -24.97 -1.78
N ALA A 243 -7.58 -23.77 -1.18
CA ALA A 243 -7.00 -23.53 0.14
C ALA A 243 -7.68 -24.36 1.23
N SER A 244 -6.89 -24.85 2.18
CA SER A 244 -7.37 -25.56 3.37
C SER A 244 -7.24 -24.69 4.63
N PRO A 245 -8.26 -24.64 5.50
CA PRO A 245 -8.17 -23.89 6.75
C PRO A 245 -7.20 -24.53 7.76
N THR A 246 -6.78 -25.77 7.53
CA THR A 246 -5.86 -26.47 8.41
C THR A 246 -4.46 -25.95 8.26
N ARG A 247 -3.96 -25.24 9.28
CA ARG A 247 -2.56 -24.80 9.33
C ARG A 247 -1.65 -26.01 9.60
N PRO A 248 -0.68 -26.33 8.74
CA PRO A 248 0.26 -27.42 8.95
C PRO A 248 1.08 -27.19 10.22
N GLU A 249 1.56 -28.29 10.84
CA GLU A 249 2.36 -28.25 12.07
C GLU A 249 3.60 -27.35 11.94
N ALA A 250 4.25 -27.33 10.78
CA ALA A 250 5.40 -26.48 10.51
C ALA A 250 5.10 -24.97 10.64
N PHE A 251 3.82 -24.56 10.53
CA PHE A 251 3.33 -23.19 10.66
C PHE A 251 2.54 -22.93 11.95
N ARG A 252 2.69 -23.80 12.95
CA ARG A 252 2.16 -23.61 14.31
C ARG A 252 3.28 -23.26 15.27
N GLY A 253 2.98 -22.41 16.25
CA GLY A 253 3.90 -21.99 17.30
C GLY A 253 3.93 -22.92 18.53
#